data_accfa687e54ec3f98f580a81ac33c7c1
#
_entry.id   accfa687e54ec3f98f580a81ac33c7c1
#
_cell.length_a   1.000
_cell.length_b   1.000
_cell.length_c   1.000
_cell.angle_alpha   90.00
_cell.angle_beta   90.00
_cell.angle_gamma   90.00
#
_symmetry.space_group_name_H-M   'P 1'
#
loop_
_entity.id
_entity.type
_entity.pdbx_description
1 polymer ?
#
loop_
_entity_poly.entity_id
_entity_poly.type
_entity_poly.pdbx_seq_one_letter_code
_entity_poly.pdbx_strand_id
1 'polypeptide(L)'
;MLLDIAAATEAGRIINPLAMAGQIQGGVAMSVGYAFGENCQFKEGRLLNDSMSTYLMPTAMDLPRIQSLHVDGYEPSGPMGVKGAAEVSTVSIAPAIAAAINEVSEGRLTSLPFDIETILNGLKK
;
A
#
# COMPACT_ATOMS: atom_id res chain seq x y z
N MET A 1 -4.42 -9.97 10.57
CA MET A 1 -4.35 -10.30 9.12
C MET A 1 -5.26 -9.37 8.36
N LEU A 2 -4.79 -8.77 7.27
CA LEU A 2 -5.63 -8.02 6.34
C LEU A 2 -6.52 -9.00 5.57
N LEU A 3 -7.81 -8.72 5.49
CA LEU A 3 -8.79 -9.60 4.82
C LEU A 3 -9.19 -9.05 3.45
N ASP A 4 -9.50 -7.77 3.40
CA ASP A 4 -9.96 -7.06 2.20
C ASP A 4 -9.38 -5.64 2.16
N ILE A 5 -9.06 -5.18 0.94
CA ILE A 5 -8.75 -3.78 0.65
C ILE A 5 -9.53 -3.37 -0.60
N ALA A 6 -10.27 -2.28 -0.51
CA ALA A 6 -10.86 -1.61 -1.65
C ALA A 6 -10.05 -0.35 -1.96
N ALA A 7 -9.52 -0.25 -3.17
CA ALA A 7 -8.72 0.88 -3.61
C ALA A 7 -9.39 1.52 -4.84
N ALA A 8 -9.82 2.76 -4.69
CA ALA A 8 -10.40 3.56 -5.76
C ALA A 8 -9.41 4.63 -6.22
N THR A 9 -9.13 4.67 -7.50
CA THR A 9 -8.16 5.60 -8.10
C THR A 9 -8.80 6.36 -9.24
N GLU A 10 -8.63 7.68 -9.24
CA GLU A 10 -8.98 8.54 -10.37
C GLU A 10 -7.71 8.77 -11.22
N ALA A 11 -7.77 8.47 -12.50
CA ALA A 11 -6.66 8.60 -13.45
C ALA A 11 -7.06 9.26 -14.78
N GLY A 12 -8.04 10.14 -14.71
CA GLY A 12 -8.62 10.72 -15.90
C GLY A 12 -9.36 9.66 -16.72
N ARG A 13 -9.32 9.79 -18.03
CA ARG A 13 -9.91 8.79 -18.92
C ARG A 13 -9.14 7.48 -18.88
N ILE A 14 -9.81 6.39 -18.59
CA ILE A 14 -9.19 5.06 -18.56
C ILE A 14 -9.12 4.49 -19.98
N ILE A 15 -7.91 4.28 -20.47
CA ILE A 15 -7.67 3.74 -21.81
C ILE A 15 -7.71 2.20 -21.81
N ASN A 16 -7.13 1.60 -20.78
CA ASN A 16 -7.08 0.14 -20.63
C ASN A 16 -7.49 -0.24 -19.20
N PRO A 17 -8.76 -0.64 -18.97
CA PRO A 17 -9.24 -1.00 -17.64
C PRO A 17 -8.48 -2.15 -16.98
N LEU A 18 -8.06 -3.15 -17.76
CA LEU A 18 -7.30 -4.29 -17.23
C LEU A 18 -5.92 -3.88 -16.73
N ALA A 19 -5.21 -3.05 -17.52
CA ALA A 19 -3.92 -2.52 -17.11
C ALA A 19 -4.06 -1.60 -15.89
N MET A 20 -5.11 -0.79 -15.83
CA MET A 20 -5.40 0.07 -14.66
C MET A 20 -5.66 -0.75 -13.41
N ALA A 21 -6.47 -1.81 -13.48
CA ALA A 21 -6.68 -2.72 -12.37
C ALA A 21 -5.38 -3.35 -11.88
N GLY A 22 -4.51 -3.77 -12.81
CA GLY A 22 -3.18 -4.29 -12.48
C GLY A 22 -2.29 -3.26 -11.75
N GLN A 23 -2.31 -1.99 -12.17
CA GLN A 23 -1.58 -0.93 -11.47
C GLN A 23 -2.13 -0.70 -10.05
N ILE A 24 -3.43 -0.68 -9.87
CA ILE A 24 -4.05 -0.55 -8.54
C ILE A 24 -3.65 -1.72 -7.65
N GLN A 25 -3.74 -2.96 -8.14
CA GLN A 25 -3.36 -4.16 -7.37
C GLN A 25 -1.87 -4.13 -7.00
N GLY A 26 -1.00 -3.77 -7.94
CA GLY A 26 0.43 -3.64 -7.69
C GLY A 26 0.76 -2.57 -6.66
N GLY A 27 0.11 -1.41 -6.73
CA GLY A 27 0.27 -0.34 -5.74
C GLY A 27 -0.20 -0.74 -4.34
N VAL A 28 -1.32 -1.46 -4.25
CA VAL A 28 -1.78 -2.02 -2.97
C VAL A 28 -0.76 -3.01 -2.41
N ALA A 29 -0.26 -3.94 -3.24
CA ALA A 29 0.74 -4.93 -2.84
C ALA A 29 2.02 -4.27 -2.32
N MET A 30 2.54 -3.27 -3.02
CA MET A 30 3.69 -2.47 -2.61
C MET A 30 3.43 -1.80 -1.26
N SER A 31 2.25 -1.24 -1.07
CA SER A 31 1.90 -0.53 0.17
C SER A 31 1.73 -1.45 1.37
N VAL A 32 1.21 -2.64 1.18
CA VAL A 32 1.19 -3.69 2.21
C VAL A 32 2.63 -4.08 2.59
N GLY A 33 3.53 -4.16 1.62
CA GLY A 33 4.94 -4.47 1.82
C GLY A 33 5.60 -3.47 2.76
N TYR A 34 5.60 -2.19 2.42
CA TYR A 34 6.25 -1.19 3.26
C TYR A 34 5.49 -0.87 4.56
N ALA A 35 4.20 -1.22 4.63
CA ALA A 35 3.45 -1.09 5.88
C ALA A 35 3.87 -2.12 6.94
N PHE A 36 4.23 -3.33 6.57
CA PHE A 36 4.43 -4.42 7.51
C PHE A 36 5.81 -5.09 7.49
N GLY A 37 6.55 -5.05 6.39
CA GLY A 37 7.74 -5.88 6.24
C GLY A 37 8.96 -5.19 5.65
N GLU A 38 8.77 -4.32 4.67
CA GLU A 38 9.87 -3.74 3.92
C GLU A 38 10.55 -2.62 4.74
N ASN A 39 11.77 -2.90 5.20
CA ASN A 39 12.56 -1.97 5.99
C ASN A 39 14.03 -2.06 5.60
N CYS A 40 14.57 -1.03 4.98
CA CYS A 40 16.00 -0.92 4.68
C CYS A 40 16.78 -0.63 5.96
N GLN A 41 17.57 -1.60 6.40
CA GLN A 41 18.41 -1.47 7.60
C GLN A 41 19.82 -1.03 7.22
N PHE A 42 20.21 0.17 7.67
CA PHE A 42 21.55 0.72 7.42
C PHE A 42 22.39 0.75 8.68
N LYS A 43 23.68 0.40 8.54
CA LYS A 43 24.69 0.63 9.54
C LYS A 43 25.92 1.23 8.88
N GLU A 44 26.38 2.37 9.37
CA GLU A 44 27.56 3.08 8.85
C GLU A 44 27.53 3.29 7.32
N GLY A 45 26.34 3.62 6.78
CA GLY A 45 26.14 3.81 5.35
C GLY A 45 26.01 2.54 4.51
N ARG A 46 26.12 1.36 5.12
CA ARG A 46 26.00 0.06 4.45
C ARG A 46 24.63 -0.56 4.71
N LEU A 47 23.96 -1.01 3.64
CA LEU A 47 22.73 -1.78 3.73
C LEU A 47 23.01 -3.17 4.30
N LEU A 48 22.29 -3.57 5.36
CA LEU A 48 22.50 -4.85 6.04
C LEU A 48 21.63 -5.97 5.46
N ASN A 49 20.45 -5.62 4.96
CA ASN A 49 19.48 -6.56 4.39
C ASN A 49 19.39 -6.39 2.86
N ASP A 50 20.50 -6.64 2.18
CA ASP A 50 20.71 -6.41 0.76
C ASP A 50 20.32 -7.60 -0.15
N SER A 51 19.62 -8.59 0.39
CA SER A 51 19.20 -9.76 -0.35
C SER A 51 17.71 -10.04 -0.20
N MET A 52 17.10 -10.74 -1.18
CA MET A 52 15.69 -11.12 -1.17
C MET A 52 15.31 -12.02 0.03
N SER A 53 16.30 -12.66 0.66
CA SER A 53 16.07 -13.49 1.85
C SER A 53 16.01 -12.66 3.14
N THR A 54 16.49 -11.45 3.12
CA THR A 54 16.58 -10.56 4.29
C THR A 54 15.74 -9.30 4.16
N TYR A 55 15.45 -8.87 2.93
CA TYR A 55 14.49 -7.80 2.62
C TYR A 55 13.14 -8.44 2.28
N LEU A 56 12.22 -8.43 3.24
CA LEU A 56 10.98 -9.20 3.16
C LEU A 56 9.89 -8.43 2.39
N MET A 57 9.72 -8.78 1.12
CA MET A 57 8.57 -8.33 0.33
C MET A 57 7.40 -9.30 0.48
N PRO A 58 6.14 -8.82 0.42
CA PRO A 58 4.99 -9.71 0.49
C PRO A 58 4.92 -10.62 -0.73
N THR A 59 4.55 -11.86 -0.50
CA THR A 59 4.19 -12.80 -1.56
C THR A 59 2.70 -12.70 -1.89
N ALA A 60 2.26 -13.34 -2.96
CA ALA A 60 0.83 -13.36 -3.30
C ALA A 60 -0.06 -13.98 -2.20
N MET A 61 0.52 -14.81 -1.32
CA MET A 61 -0.20 -15.42 -0.19
C MET A 61 -0.36 -14.48 1.01
N ASP A 62 0.45 -13.42 1.08
CA ASP A 62 0.41 -12.44 2.16
C ASP A 62 -0.57 -11.30 1.89
N LEU A 63 -1.04 -11.20 0.65
CA LEU A 63 -1.93 -10.13 0.23
C LEU A 63 -3.39 -10.43 0.55
N PRO A 64 -4.17 -9.40 0.94
CA PRO A 64 -5.61 -9.54 1.11
C PRO A 64 -6.32 -9.66 -0.25
N ARG A 65 -7.62 -9.91 -0.22
CA ARG A 65 -8.45 -9.69 -1.40
C ARG A 65 -8.44 -8.21 -1.77
N ILE A 66 -8.07 -7.89 -3.02
CA ILE A 66 -7.96 -6.51 -3.51
C ILE A 66 -9.12 -6.23 -4.46
N GLN A 67 -9.94 -5.23 -4.12
CA GLN A 67 -10.97 -4.70 -5.00
C GLN A 67 -10.42 -3.45 -5.67
N SER A 68 -10.09 -3.57 -6.96
CA SER A 68 -9.61 -2.45 -7.77
C SER A 68 -10.79 -1.70 -8.36
N LEU A 69 -10.93 -0.44 -7.98
CA LEU A 69 -11.95 0.47 -8.49
C LEU A 69 -11.26 1.64 -9.19
N HIS A 70 -11.83 2.08 -10.28
CA HIS A 70 -11.40 3.30 -10.94
C HIS A 70 -12.57 4.29 -11.03
N VAL A 71 -12.24 5.55 -10.91
CA VAL A 71 -13.20 6.64 -11.05
C VAL A 71 -12.92 7.31 -12.39
N ASP A 72 -13.91 7.37 -13.24
CA ASP A 72 -13.78 8.05 -14.51
C ASP A 72 -13.64 9.56 -14.30
N GLY A 73 -12.69 10.14 -15.00
CA GLY A 73 -12.38 11.55 -14.99
C GLY A 73 -11.97 12.05 -16.37
N TYR A 74 -11.67 13.32 -16.46
CA TYR A 74 -11.13 13.92 -17.67
C TYR A 74 -10.14 15.02 -17.32
N GLU A 75 -8.91 14.91 -17.80
CA GLU A 75 -7.86 15.91 -17.60
C GLU A 75 -7.71 16.74 -18.88
N PRO A 76 -8.16 18.00 -18.90
CA PRO A 76 -8.13 18.82 -20.13
C PRO A 76 -6.71 19.07 -20.68
N SER A 77 -5.70 19.06 -19.80
CA SER A 77 -4.30 19.29 -20.21
C SER A 77 -3.60 18.00 -20.66
N GLY A 78 -4.20 16.84 -20.40
CA GLY A 78 -3.65 15.54 -20.77
C GLY A 78 -4.10 15.08 -22.16
N PRO A 79 -3.29 14.26 -22.86
CA PRO A 79 -3.69 13.69 -24.14
C PRO A 79 -4.93 12.82 -23.96
N MET A 80 -5.97 13.08 -24.72
CA MET A 80 -7.28 12.39 -24.63
C MET A 80 -7.94 12.40 -23.26
N GLY A 81 -7.54 13.28 -22.34
CA GLY A 81 -8.07 13.36 -20.99
C GLY A 81 -7.46 12.37 -19.99
N VAL A 82 -6.31 11.79 -20.31
CA VAL A 82 -5.61 10.78 -19.48
C VAL A 82 -4.72 11.45 -18.43
N LYS A 83 -4.56 10.81 -17.27
CA LYS A 83 -3.52 11.10 -16.26
C LYS A 83 -2.57 9.91 -16.12
N GLY A 84 -1.40 10.13 -15.55
CA GLY A 84 -0.53 9.05 -15.08
C GLY A 84 -1.19 8.26 -13.94
N ALA A 85 -1.04 6.95 -13.96
CA ALA A 85 -1.71 6.05 -13.02
C ALA A 85 -0.77 5.00 -12.41
N ALA A 86 0.53 5.28 -12.32
CA ALA A 86 1.50 4.31 -11.81
C ALA A 86 1.39 4.17 -10.28
N GLU A 87 1.96 5.11 -9.52
CA GLU A 87 2.13 4.94 -8.06
C GLU A 87 1.03 5.63 -7.23
N VAL A 88 0.08 6.31 -7.86
CA VAL A 88 -1.00 7.02 -7.16
C VAL A 88 -1.81 6.10 -6.24
N SER A 89 -1.93 4.83 -6.58
CA SER A 89 -2.64 3.83 -5.77
C SER A 89 -1.90 3.41 -4.50
N THR A 90 -0.63 3.78 -4.33
CA THR A 90 0.13 3.46 -3.11
C THR A 90 -0.17 4.43 -1.97
N VAL A 91 -0.55 5.66 -2.27
CA VAL A 91 -0.56 6.79 -1.30
C VAL A 91 -1.52 6.57 -0.13
N SER A 92 -2.70 6.02 -0.37
CA SER A 92 -3.77 5.92 0.63
C SER A 92 -3.79 4.63 1.44
N ILE A 93 -3.04 3.60 1.03
CA ILE A 93 -3.19 2.24 1.59
C ILE A 93 -2.59 2.14 2.99
N ALA A 94 -1.34 2.54 3.19
CA ALA A 94 -0.73 2.49 4.52
C ALA A 94 -1.47 3.38 5.55
N PRO A 95 -1.89 4.62 5.22
CA PRO A 95 -2.75 5.39 6.10
C PRO A 95 -4.09 4.72 6.42
N ALA A 96 -4.72 4.05 5.45
CA ALA A 96 -5.97 3.32 5.68
C ALA A 96 -5.78 2.13 6.63
N ILE A 97 -4.67 1.38 6.46
CA ILE A 97 -4.29 0.29 7.38
C ILE A 97 -4.05 0.85 8.79
N ALA A 98 -3.29 1.95 8.91
CA ALA A 98 -3.05 2.59 10.19
C ALA A 98 -4.35 3.04 10.86
N ALA A 99 -5.26 3.64 10.10
CA ALA A 99 -6.56 4.07 10.62
C ALA A 99 -7.38 2.89 11.15
N ALA A 100 -7.43 1.77 10.40
CA ALA A 100 -8.14 0.58 10.82
C ALA A 100 -7.56 -0.05 12.10
N ILE A 101 -6.23 -0.06 12.25
CA ILE A 101 -5.58 -0.56 13.46
C ILE A 101 -5.81 0.39 14.64
N ASN A 102 -5.67 1.70 14.43
CA ASN A 102 -5.86 2.71 15.46
C ASN A 102 -7.29 2.75 16.01
N GLU A 103 -8.28 2.29 15.24
CA GLU A 103 -9.67 2.19 15.71
C GLU A 103 -9.84 1.15 16.80
N VAL A 104 -9.04 0.09 16.78
CA VAL A 104 -9.12 -1.03 17.74
C VAL A 104 -7.97 -1.08 18.75
N SER A 105 -7.02 -0.15 18.66
CA SER A 105 -5.86 -0.06 19.55
C SER A 105 -5.84 1.25 20.33
N GLU A 106 -5.23 1.25 21.51
CA GLU A 106 -5.01 2.45 22.32
C GLU A 106 -3.79 3.27 21.84
N GLY A 107 -2.87 2.63 21.13
CA GLY A 107 -1.70 3.24 20.53
C GLY A 107 -2.00 3.88 19.18
N ARG A 108 -1.18 4.88 18.79
CA ARG A 108 -1.26 5.51 17.49
C ARG A 108 -0.05 5.12 16.65
N LEU A 109 -0.30 4.47 15.51
CA LEU A 109 0.75 4.14 14.55
C LEU A 109 1.15 5.41 13.79
N THR A 110 2.43 5.79 13.87
CA THR A 110 2.96 7.03 13.28
C THR A 110 4.23 6.81 12.45
N SER A 111 4.72 5.59 12.37
CA SER A 111 5.94 5.23 11.63
C SER A 111 5.76 3.96 10.82
N LEU A 112 6.54 3.79 9.77
CA LEU A 112 6.58 2.61 8.92
C LEU A 112 7.96 1.93 9.04
N PRO A 113 8.03 0.61 8.91
CA PRO A 113 6.88 -0.32 8.95
C PRO A 113 6.18 -0.30 10.31
N PHE A 114 4.93 -0.74 10.35
CA PHE A 114 4.19 -0.83 11.61
C PHE A 114 4.81 -1.89 12.52
N ASP A 115 5.17 -1.49 13.73
CA ASP A 115 5.70 -2.42 14.72
C ASP A 115 4.61 -3.31 15.28
N ILE A 116 4.78 -4.63 15.10
CA ILE A 116 3.81 -5.64 15.55
C ILE A 116 3.66 -5.66 17.06
N GLU A 117 4.75 -5.44 17.81
CA GLU A 117 4.69 -5.38 19.28
C GLU A 117 3.85 -4.19 19.75
N THR A 118 4.03 -3.03 19.13
CA THR A 118 3.21 -1.84 19.40
C THR A 118 1.73 -2.13 19.13
N ILE A 119 1.42 -2.80 18.02
CA ILE A 119 0.03 -3.17 17.69
C ILE A 119 -0.54 -4.11 18.77
N LEU A 120 0.17 -5.19 19.09
CA LEU A 120 -0.30 -6.20 20.04
C LEU A 120 -0.49 -5.63 21.47
N ASN A 121 0.44 -4.78 21.90
CA ASN A 121 0.36 -4.13 23.21
C ASN A 121 -0.74 -3.07 23.28
N GLY A 122 -1.08 -2.46 22.17
CA GLY A 122 -2.13 -1.45 22.07
C GLY A 122 -3.54 -2.00 21.84
N LEU A 123 -3.71 -3.29 21.56
CA LEU A 123 -5.04 -3.87 21.38
C LEU A 123 -5.86 -3.75 22.67
N LYS A 124 -7.05 -3.19 22.55
CA LYS A 124 -8.01 -3.10 23.65
C LYS A 124 -8.41 -4.52 24.09
N LYS A 125 -8.26 -4.79 25.37
CA LYS A 125 -8.69 -6.05 26.00
C LYS A 125 -10.20 -6.10 26.15
#